data_1d6c4a8c3b2c7d4e41ca80cb0330b1bd
#
_entry.id   1d6c4a8c3b2c7d4e41ca80cb0330b1bd
#
_cell.length_a   1.000
_cell.length_b   1.000
_cell.length_c   1.000
_cell.angle_alpha   90.00
_cell.angle_beta   90.00
_cell.angle_gamma   90.00
#
_symmetry.space_group_name_H-M   'P 1'
#
loop_
_entity.id
_entity.type
_entity.pdbx_description
1 polymer ?
#
loop_
_entity_poly.entity_id
_entity_poly.type
_entity_poly.pdbx_seq_one_letter_code
_entity_poly.pdbx_strand_id
1 'polypeptide(L)'
;ILSNMPQSGVLLLSASTLVQRVAPTSWVLGEHFDIKVGQKFALKQQKLRLVQAGYHLVDTVYDHGEFAVRGSIMDIYASGQSAPIRIDLFDDEIESLKFFDPETQRTTQNLTQFSVLPAKEFPLKEGRATFRDRYAESFPTANPKKNPVYQDVLEGIVSPGLECYFLLFFSKEAMATQSTRM
;
A
#
# COMPACT_ATOMS: atom_id res chain seq x y z
N ILE A 1 -7.74 -0.60 -7.35
CA ILE A 1 -8.99 -0.48 -8.13
C ILE A 1 -9.83 0.68 -7.58
N LEU A 2 -10.11 0.76 -6.28
CA LEU A 2 -10.97 1.81 -5.70
C LEU A 2 -10.37 3.22 -5.74
N SER A 3 -9.06 3.36 -5.81
CA SER A 3 -8.35 4.65 -5.92
C SER A 3 -8.41 5.25 -7.33
N ASN A 4 -8.64 4.42 -8.34
CA ASN A 4 -8.63 4.80 -9.77
C ASN A 4 -9.96 4.54 -10.45
N MET A 5 -11.08 4.67 -9.73
CA MET A 5 -12.40 4.51 -10.35
C MET A 5 -12.66 5.63 -11.37
N PRO A 6 -13.13 5.29 -12.58
CA PRO A 6 -13.49 6.31 -13.56
C PRO A 6 -14.66 7.17 -13.04
N GLN A 7 -14.62 8.46 -13.33
CA GLN A 7 -15.67 9.38 -12.91
C GLN A 7 -17.02 9.17 -13.65
N SER A 8 -17.02 8.37 -14.70
CA SER A 8 -18.22 8.00 -15.45
C SER A 8 -18.09 6.57 -15.98
N GLY A 9 -19.19 5.84 -16.04
CA GLY A 9 -19.23 4.47 -16.54
C GLY A 9 -20.20 3.61 -15.75
N VAL A 10 -20.19 2.30 -16.04
CA VAL A 10 -20.97 1.28 -15.33
C VAL A 10 -19.99 0.33 -14.63
N LEU A 11 -20.15 0.18 -13.31
CA LEU A 11 -19.39 -0.78 -12.51
C LEU A 11 -20.28 -1.99 -12.21
N LEU A 12 -19.85 -3.16 -12.69
CA LEU A 12 -20.52 -4.43 -12.40
C LEU A 12 -19.80 -5.16 -11.28
N LEU A 13 -20.52 -5.41 -10.19
CA LEU A 13 -20.02 -6.13 -9.02
C LEU A 13 -20.95 -7.28 -8.66
N SER A 14 -20.40 -8.36 -8.10
CA SER A 14 -21.22 -9.38 -7.44
C SER A 14 -21.80 -8.84 -6.12
N ALA A 15 -22.93 -9.37 -5.68
CA ALA A 15 -23.53 -8.98 -4.39
C ALA A 15 -22.57 -9.25 -3.22
N SER A 16 -21.79 -10.33 -3.26
CA SER A 16 -20.78 -10.65 -2.25
C SER A 16 -19.66 -9.60 -2.20
N THR A 17 -19.20 -9.12 -3.36
CA THR A 17 -18.19 -8.05 -3.44
C THR A 17 -18.74 -6.73 -2.92
N LEU A 18 -20.01 -6.41 -3.21
CA LEU A 18 -20.65 -5.16 -2.80
C LEU A 18 -20.73 -5.00 -1.28
N VAL A 19 -20.99 -6.10 -0.56
CA VAL A 19 -21.09 -6.08 0.91
C VAL A 19 -19.77 -6.32 1.61
N GLN A 20 -18.71 -6.63 0.87
CA GLN A 20 -17.38 -6.83 1.44
C GLN A 20 -16.85 -5.53 2.04
N ARG A 21 -16.41 -5.60 3.27
CA ARG A 21 -15.75 -4.46 3.93
C ARG A 21 -14.35 -4.28 3.37
N VAL A 22 -13.94 -3.03 3.27
CA VAL A 22 -12.63 -2.61 2.77
C VAL A 22 -11.96 -1.69 3.78
N ALA A 23 -10.66 -1.51 3.65
CA ALA A 23 -9.91 -0.59 4.50
C ALA A 23 -10.50 0.82 4.44
N PRO A 24 -10.45 1.60 5.53
CA PRO A 24 -10.96 2.97 5.56
C PRO A 24 -10.35 3.82 4.45
N THR A 25 -11.14 4.73 3.89
CA THR A 25 -10.65 5.68 2.88
C THR A 25 -9.52 6.55 3.44
N SER A 26 -9.64 6.95 4.71
CA SER A 26 -8.59 7.71 5.42
C SER A 26 -7.25 6.97 5.48
N TRP A 27 -7.27 5.64 5.61
CA TRP A 27 -6.06 4.84 5.56
C TRP A 27 -5.48 4.79 4.15
N VAL A 28 -6.30 4.42 3.16
CA VAL A 28 -5.84 4.28 1.76
C VAL A 28 -5.33 5.60 1.20
N LEU A 29 -6.03 6.72 1.49
CA LEU A 29 -5.66 8.04 1.00
C LEU A 29 -4.63 8.76 1.89
N GLY A 30 -4.60 8.47 3.18
CA GLY A 30 -3.67 9.11 4.12
C GLY A 30 -2.22 8.67 3.93
N GLU A 31 -2.01 7.43 3.48
CA GLU A 31 -0.68 6.86 3.26
C GLU A 31 -0.18 7.04 1.81
N HIS A 32 -1.01 7.56 0.90
CA HIS A 32 -0.55 7.87 -0.45
C HIS A 32 0.31 9.13 -0.46
N PHE A 33 1.19 9.24 -1.41
CA PHE A 33 1.93 10.47 -1.67
C PHE A 33 2.16 10.69 -3.16
N ASP A 34 2.01 11.95 -3.54
CA ASP A 34 2.25 12.38 -4.91
C ASP A 34 3.70 12.84 -5.07
N ILE A 35 4.28 12.47 -6.19
CA ILE A 35 5.59 12.90 -6.63
C ILE A 35 5.44 13.62 -7.98
N LYS A 36 6.17 14.73 -8.15
CA LYS A 36 6.10 15.57 -9.34
C LYS A 36 7.51 15.97 -9.79
N VAL A 37 7.70 16.12 -11.10
CA VAL A 37 8.93 16.69 -11.66
C VAL A 37 9.14 18.10 -11.10
N GLY A 38 10.39 18.43 -10.73
CA GLY A 38 10.76 19.67 -10.10
C GLY A 38 10.53 19.73 -8.58
N GLN A 39 10.00 18.66 -7.97
CA GLN A 39 9.78 18.59 -6.53
C GLN A 39 11.07 18.18 -5.81
N LYS A 40 11.31 18.76 -4.63
CA LYS A 40 12.35 18.27 -3.73
C LYS A 40 12.05 16.89 -3.20
N PHE A 41 13.04 16.01 -3.25
CA PHE A 41 12.89 14.58 -2.98
C PHE A 41 14.12 14.04 -2.22
N ALA A 42 14.09 14.18 -0.90
CA ALA A 42 15.17 13.68 -0.05
C ALA A 42 15.16 12.14 -0.01
N LEU A 43 16.05 11.49 -0.77
CA LEU A 43 16.13 10.02 -0.93
C LEU A 43 16.05 9.25 0.38
N LYS A 44 16.83 9.67 1.40
CA LYS A 44 16.84 8.97 2.71
C LYS A 44 15.47 8.99 3.38
N GLN A 45 14.77 10.11 3.32
CA GLN A 45 13.45 10.26 3.92
C GLN A 45 12.42 9.44 3.15
N GLN A 46 12.44 9.47 1.82
CA GLN A 46 11.51 8.71 0.99
C GLN A 46 11.74 7.21 1.11
N LYS A 47 12.99 6.75 1.24
CA LYS A 47 13.30 5.35 1.54
C LYS A 47 12.64 4.88 2.84
N LEU A 48 12.74 5.66 3.92
CA LEU A 48 12.08 5.34 5.20
C LEU A 48 10.56 5.32 5.05
N ARG A 49 9.99 6.29 4.33
CA ARG A 49 8.56 6.38 4.07
C ARG A 49 8.04 5.16 3.30
N LEU A 50 8.74 4.73 2.25
CA LEU A 50 8.39 3.53 1.48
C LEU A 50 8.43 2.27 2.34
N VAL A 51 9.47 2.08 3.16
CA VAL A 51 9.55 0.94 4.09
C VAL A 51 8.38 0.95 5.07
N GLN A 52 8.02 2.12 5.62
CA GLN A 52 6.86 2.26 6.50
C GLN A 52 5.53 1.95 5.77
N ALA A 53 5.40 2.39 4.53
CA ALA A 53 4.26 2.08 3.66
C ALA A 53 4.23 0.61 3.19
N GLY A 54 5.21 -0.20 3.56
CA GLY A 54 5.24 -1.65 3.32
C GLY A 54 5.98 -2.10 2.08
N TYR A 55 6.69 -1.20 1.43
CA TYR A 55 7.55 -1.55 0.29
C TYR A 55 8.82 -2.27 0.74
N HIS A 56 9.27 -3.20 -0.09
CA HIS A 56 10.51 -3.95 0.11
C HIS A 56 11.65 -3.34 -0.70
N LEU A 57 12.78 -3.09 -0.02
CA LEU A 57 14.00 -2.65 -0.71
C LEU A 57 14.66 -3.85 -1.37
N VAL A 58 14.89 -3.76 -2.66
CA VAL A 58 15.53 -4.79 -3.50
C VAL A 58 16.66 -4.17 -4.33
N ASP A 59 17.50 -4.99 -4.96
CA ASP A 59 18.55 -4.52 -5.87
C ASP A 59 17.97 -4.11 -7.24
N THR A 60 16.95 -4.83 -7.71
CA THR A 60 16.25 -4.58 -8.98
C THR A 60 14.77 -4.83 -8.79
N VAL A 61 13.94 -3.91 -9.27
CA VAL A 61 12.48 -3.96 -9.14
C VAL A 61 11.89 -4.83 -10.25
N TYR A 62 11.11 -5.85 -9.86
CA TYR A 62 10.35 -6.73 -10.75
C TYR A 62 8.86 -6.79 -10.39
N ASP A 63 8.53 -6.76 -9.09
CA ASP A 63 7.18 -6.99 -8.60
C ASP A 63 6.59 -5.79 -7.86
N HIS A 64 5.25 -5.77 -7.76
CA HIS A 64 4.54 -4.76 -6.98
C HIS A 64 4.97 -4.75 -5.52
N GLY A 65 5.07 -3.57 -4.93
CA GLY A 65 5.50 -3.41 -3.54
C GLY A 65 7.02 -3.41 -3.37
N GLU A 66 7.79 -3.41 -4.46
CA GLU A 66 9.24 -3.30 -4.43
C GLU A 66 9.72 -1.90 -4.77
N PHE A 67 10.87 -1.54 -4.23
CA PHE A 67 11.63 -0.34 -4.64
C PHE A 67 13.13 -0.59 -4.58
N ALA A 68 13.88 0.10 -5.42
CA ALA A 68 15.34 0.06 -5.48
C ALA A 68 15.91 1.46 -5.49
N VAL A 69 17.14 1.64 -4.94
CA VAL A 69 17.86 2.91 -4.95
C VAL A 69 19.26 2.67 -5.47
N ARG A 70 19.63 3.35 -6.55
CA ARG A 70 20.94 3.23 -7.20
C ARG A 70 21.49 4.62 -7.53
N GLY A 71 22.40 5.13 -6.69
CA GLY A 71 22.90 6.49 -6.84
C GLY A 71 21.80 7.54 -6.69
N SER A 72 21.57 8.34 -7.73
CA SER A 72 20.51 9.34 -7.83
C SER A 72 19.19 8.79 -8.41
N ILE A 73 19.09 7.48 -8.63
CA ILE A 73 17.89 6.85 -9.21
C ILE A 73 17.15 6.10 -8.12
N MET A 74 15.81 6.26 -8.10
CA MET A 74 14.90 5.43 -7.33
C MET A 74 13.87 4.81 -8.27
N ASP A 75 13.76 3.49 -8.24
CA ASP A 75 12.76 2.71 -8.94
C ASP A 75 11.68 2.26 -7.96
N ILE A 76 10.40 2.33 -8.32
CA ILE A 76 9.27 1.92 -7.47
C ILE A 76 8.22 1.21 -8.33
N TYR A 77 7.80 0.01 -7.90
CA TYR A 77 6.61 -0.63 -8.46
C TYR A 77 5.44 -0.46 -7.50
N ALA A 78 4.70 0.62 -7.70
CA ALA A 78 3.61 0.98 -6.79
C ALA A 78 2.42 0.03 -6.94
N SER A 79 1.77 -0.26 -5.81
CA SER A 79 0.55 -1.07 -5.78
C SER A 79 -0.54 -0.47 -6.66
N GLY A 80 -1.22 -1.32 -7.45
CA GLY A 80 -2.30 -0.91 -8.33
C GLY A 80 -1.88 -0.24 -9.64
N GLN A 81 -0.60 -0.11 -9.91
CA GLN A 81 -0.09 0.44 -11.17
C GLN A 81 0.25 -0.67 -12.16
N SER A 82 0.12 -0.39 -13.45
CA SER A 82 0.41 -1.36 -14.52
C SER A 82 1.90 -1.49 -14.85
N ALA A 83 2.72 -0.53 -14.44
CA ALA A 83 4.16 -0.52 -14.68
C ALA A 83 4.89 0.23 -13.54
N PRO A 84 6.16 -0.15 -13.26
CA PRO A 84 7.00 0.56 -12.30
C PRO A 84 7.46 1.90 -12.86
N ILE A 85 7.81 2.81 -11.94
CA ILE A 85 8.37 4.12 -12.28
C ILE A 85 9.85 4.20 -11.90
N ARG A 86 10.58 4.95 -12.70
CA ARG A 86 11.95 5.41 -12.44
C ARG A 86 11.93 6.90 -12.16
N ILE A 87 12.52 7.29 -11.06
CA ILE A 87 12.70 8.65 -10.59
C ILE A 87 14.18 8.98 -10.74
N ASP A 88 14.52 9.87 -11.66
CA ASP A 88 15.88 10.40 -11.78
C ASP A 88 15.97 11.69 -10.99
N LEU A 89 17.02 11.83 -10.16
CA LEU A 89 17.25 13.02 -9.35
C LEU A 89 18.50 13.77 -9.81
N PHE A 90 18.37 15.09 -9.84
CA PHE A 90 19.50 15.99 -9.88
C PHE A 90 19.64 16.64 -8.48
N ASP A 91 20.70 16.31 -7.76
CA ASP A 91 20.86 16.61 -6.33
C ASP A 91 19.68 16.04 -5.49
N ASP A 92 18.84 16.92 -4.97
CA ASP A 92 17.64 16.58 -4.16
C ASP A 92 16.31 16.91 -4.87
N GLU A 93 16.34 17.15 -6.19
CA GLU A 93 15.16 17.50 -7.00
C GLU A 93 14.87 16.44 -8.05
N ILE A 94 13.61 16.16 -8.29
CA ILE A 94 13.15 15.21 -9.32
C ILE A 94 13.37 15.85 -10.70
N GLU A 95 14.38 15.37 -11.43
CA GLU A 95 14.65 15.79 -12.79
C GLU A 95 13.68 15.15 -13.79
N SER A 96 13.41 13.85 -13.62
CA SER A 96 12.48 13.15 -14.50
C SER A 96 11.77 11.99 -13.81
N LEU A 97 10.55 11.71 -14.30
CA LEU A 97 9.75 10.55 -13.95
C LEU A 97 9.42 9.77 -15.22
N LYS A 98 9.64 8.46 -15.20
CA LYS A 98 9.42 7.60 -16.38
C LYS A 98 8.84 6.26 -15.95
N PHE A 99 7.87 5.73 -16.69
CA PHE A 99 7.59 4.31 -16.62
C PHE A 99 8.76 3.51 -17.21
N PHE A 100 8.94 2.29 -16.71
CA PHE A 100 9.88 1.35 -17.31
C PHE A 100 9.30 -0.07 -17.31
N ASP A 101 9.83 -0.89 -18.19
CA ASP A 101 9.49 -2.30 -18.27
C ASP A 101 10.33 -3.09 -17.25
N PRO A 102 9.70 -3.83 -16.32
CA PRO A 102 10.43 -4.52 -15.24
C PRO A 102 11.34 -5.65 -15.74
N GLU A 103 11.04 -6.28 -16.89
CA GLU A 103 11.88 -7.36 -17.43
C GLU A 103 13.10 -6.82 -18.15
N THR A 104 12.92 -5.82 -19.00
CA THR A 104 14.02 -5.25 -19.80
C THR A 104 14.74 -4.10 -19.12
N GLN A 105 14.15 -3.55 -18.03
CA GLN A 105 14.64 -2.38 -17.29
C GLN A 105 14.74 -1.09 -18.13
N ARG A 106 14.12 -1.06 -19.31
CA ARG A 106 14.12 0.08 -20.24
C ARG A 106 12.96 1.01 -19.95
N THR A 107 13.24 2.31 -19.92
CA THR A 107 12.21 3.36 -19.78
C THR A 107 11.33 3.42 -21.03
N THR A 108 10.04 3.66 -20.82
CA THR A 108 9.03 3.65 -21.88
C THR A 108 8.36 5.00 -22.07
N GLN A 109 7.76 5.57 -21.05
CA GLN A 109 6.95 6.80 -21.13
C GLN A 109 7.34 7.80 -20.05
N ASN A 110 7.44 9.07 -20.41
CA ASN A 110 7.66 10.16 -19.46
C ASN A 110 6.36 10.51 -18.73
N LEU A 111 6.51 10.91 -17.46
CA LEU A 111 5.43 11.35 -16.59
C LEU A 111 5.77 12.74 -16.04
N THR A 112 4.76 13.53 -15.73
CA THR A 112 4.91 14.79 -15.01
C THR A 112 4.64 14.64 -13.52
N GLN A 113 3.79 13.68 -13.15
CA GLN A 113 3.44 13.34 -11.77
C GLN A 113 3.07 11.87 -11.65
N PHE A 114 3.15 11.36 -10.43
CA PHE A 114 2.81 9.98 -10.10
C PHE A 114 2.35 9.89 -8.65
N SER A 115 1.35 9.02 -8.38
CA SER A 115 0.86 8.77 -7.03
C SER A 115 1.29 7.39 -6.55
N VAL A 116 1.95 7.33 -5.41
CA VAL A 116 2.36 6.09 -4.75
C VAL A 116 1.34 5.74 -3.68
N LEU A 117 0.71 4.58 -3.84
CA LEU A 117 -0.18 4.00 -2.84
C LEU A 117 0.61 3.12 -1.86
N PRO A 118 0.13 2.90 -0.62
CA PRO A 118 0.78 1.97 0.29
C PRO A 118 0.78 0.55 -0.29
N ALA A 119 1.86 -0.19 -0.04
CA ALA A 119 1.96 -1.60 -0.41
C ALA A 119 1.25 -2.52 0.59
N LYS A 120 0.85 -1.99 1.76
CA LYS A 120 0.11 -2.71 2.80
C LYS A 120 -1.34 -2.29 2.82
N GLU A 121 -2.24 -3.28 2.98
CA GLU A 121 -3.67 -3.04 3.11
C GLU A 121 -4.09 -2.61 4.53
N PHE A 122 -3.20 -2.77 5.53
CA PHE A 122 -3.49 -2.51 6.94
C PHE A 122 -2.23 -2.14 7.74
N PRO A 123 -2.39 -1.36 8.85
CA PRO A 123 -1.29 -0.87 9.69
C PRO A 123 -0.82 -1.96 10.67
N LEU A 124 0.05 -2.89 10.27
CA LEU A 124 0.45 -4.01 11.10
C LEU A 124 1.06 -3.57 12.45
N LYS A 125 1.90 -2.55 12.47
CA LYS A 125 2.55 -2.06 13.69
C LYS A 125 1.63 -1.16 14.52
N GLU A 126 1.09 -0.14 13.89
CA GLU A 126 0.25 0.90 14.50
C GLU A 126 -1.11 0.35 14.93
N GLY A 127 -1.68 -0.56 14.14
CA GLY A 127 -2.99 -1.17 14.37
C GLY A 127 -3.00 -2.35 15.35
N ARG A 128 -1.85 -2.73 15.91
CA ARG A 128 -1.72 -3.92 16.79
C ARG A 128 -2.60 -3.85 18.04
N ALA A 129 -2.71 -2.68 18.68
CA ALA A 129 -3.58 -2.48 19.82
C ALA A 129 -5.06 -2.63 19.44
N THR A 130 -5.46 -1.97 18.35
CA THR A 130 -6.82 -2.08 17.79
C THR A 130 -7.14 -3.53 17.42
N PHE A 131 -6.22 -4.22 16.76
CA PHE A 131 -6.37 -5.62 16.42
C PHE A 131 -6.64 -6.50 17.64
N ARG A 132 -5.86 -6.34 18.72
CA ARG A 132 -6.01 -7.11 19.95
C ARG A 132 -7.40 -6.91 20.57
N ASP A 133 -7.83 -5.66 20.70
CA ASP A 133 -9.11 -5.31 21.33
C ASP A 133 -10.29 -5.80 20.47
N ARG A 134 -10.20 -5.61 19.16
CA ARG A 134 -11.18 -6.09 18.18
C ARG A 134 -11.25 -7.61 18.09
N TYR A 135 -10.11 -8.29 18.23
CA TYR A 135 -10.06 -9.75 18.29
C TYR A 135 -10.82 -10.28 19.49
N ALA A 136 -10.58 -9.70 20.68
CA ALA A 136 -11.29 -10.07 21.90
C ALA A 136 -12.81 -9.86 21.81
N GLU A 137 -13.25 -8.75 21.19
CA GLU A 137 -14.66 -8.49 20.93
C GLU A 137 -15.28 -9.47 19.93
N SER A 138 -14.57 -9.82 18.85
CA SER A 138 -15.09 -10.65 17.76
C SER A 138 -15.09 -12.13 18.11
N PHE A 139 -14.19 -12.55 18.99
CA PHE A 139 -13.98 -13.95 19.39
C PHE A 139 -13.93 -14.10 20.92
N PRO A 140 -15.00 -13.78 21.66
CA PRO A 140 -14.98 -13.71 23.13
C PRO A 140 -14.70 -15.07 23.81
N THR A 141 -14.96 -16.17 23.13
CA THR A 141 -14.73 -17.54 23.64
C THR A 141 -13.42 -18.16 23.14
N ALA A 142 -12.73 -17.52 22.20
CA ALA A 142 -11.49 -18.04 21.65
C ALA A 142 -10.32 -17.82 22.62
N ASN A 143 -9.40 -18.78 22.64
CA ASN A 143 -8.12 -18.58 23.31
C ASN A 143 -7.10 -17.98 22.34
N PRO A 144 -6.73 -16.68 22.46
CA PRO A 144 -5.83 -16.02 21.52
C PRO A 144 -4.46 -16.68 21.44
N LYS A 145 -3.99 -17.29 22.54
CA LYS A 145 -2.69 -17.99 22.60
C LYS A 145 -2.64 -19.23 21.71
N LYS A 146 -3.79 -19.78 21.31
CA LYS A 146 -3.87 -20.95 20.42
C LYS A 146 -4.00 -20.57 18.94
N ASN A 147 -4.15 -19.27 18.64
CA ASN A 147 -4.23 -18.81 17.25
C ASN A 147 -2.85 -18.31 16.79
N PRO A 148 -2.17 -19.02 15.87
CA PRO A 148 -0.83 -18.65 15.42
C PRO A 148 -0.84 -17.27 14.74
N VAL A 149 -1.84 -16.93 13.93
CA VAL A 149 -1.94 -15.64 13.27
C VAL A 149 -2.04 -14.50 14.29
N TYR A 150 -2.77 -14.71 15.40
CA TYR A 150 -2.85 -13.72 16.48
C TYR A 150 -1.47 -13.48 17.11
N GLN A 151 -0.68 -14.54 17.36
CA GLN A 151 0.66 -14.42 17.93
C GLN A 151 1.59 -13.68 16.94
N ASP A 152 1.56 -14.06 15.67
CA ASP A 152 2.37 -13.45 14.62
C ASP A 152 2.09 -11.92 14.52
N VAL A 153 0.82 -11.52 14.61
CA VAL A 153 0.46 -10.09 14.64
C VAL A 153 1.08 -9.38 15.84
N LEU A 154 1.05 -9.99 17.03
CA LEU A 154 1.65 -9.39 18.22
C LEU A 154 3.17 -9.27 18.10
N GLU A 155 3.81 -10.16 17.38
CA GLU A 155 5.26 -10.13 17.09
C GLU A 155 5.59 -9.23 15.89
N GLY A 156 4.58 -8.78 15.14
CA GLY A 156 4.77 -7.93 13.94
C GLY A 156 5.14 -8.73 12.69
N ILE A 157 4.80 -10.02 12.68
CA ILE A 157 5.06 -10.95 11.58
C ILE A 157 3.83 -10.99 10.67
N VAL A 158 4.06 -10.91 9.35
CA VAL A 158 3.04 -11.15 8.33
C VAL A 158 3.04 -12.63 8.00
N SER A 159 1.97 -13.34 8.36
CA SER A 159 1.81 -14.76 8.10
C SER A 159 0.62 -15.04 7.18
N PRO A 160 0.63 -16.18 6.47
CA PRO A 160 -0.53 -16.62 5.68
C PRO A 160 -1.79 -16.70 6.55
N GLY A 161 -2.92 -16.22 6.02
CA GLY A 161 -4.20 -16.16 6.72
C GLY A 161 -4.46 -14.85 7.45
N LEU A 162 -3.47 -13.95 7.56
CA LEU A 162 -3.64 -12.63 8.17
C LEU A 162 -4.68 -11.77 7.44
N GLU A 163 -4.81 -11.96 6.13
CA GLU A 163 -5.81 -11.30 5.29
C GLU A 163 -7.26 -11.55 5.74
N CYS A 164 -7.53 -12.68 6.40
CA CYS A 164 -8.85 -12.97 6.97
C CYS A 164 -9.18 -12.09 8.19
N TYR A 165 -8.17 -11.51 8.80
CA TYR A 165 -8.28 -10.69 10.01
C TYR A 165 -8.04 -9.20 9.77
N PHE A 166 -7.79 -8.77 8.53
CA PHE A 166 -7.33 -7.40 8.26
C PHE A 166 -8.31 -6.32 8.78
N LEU A 167 -9.60 -6.62 8.82
CA LEU A 167 -10.63 -5.70 9.35
C LEU A 167 -10.49 -5.40 10.84
N LEU A 168 -9.79 -6.25 11.58
CA LEU A 168 -9.55 -6.05 13.01
C LEU A 168 -8.50 -4.97 13.30
N PHE A 169 -7.75 -4.55 12.29
CA PHE A 169 -6.79 -3.46 12.42
C PHE A 169 -7.43 -2.06 12.41
N PHE A 170 -8.73 -1.98 12.13
CA PHE A 170 -9.47 -0.72 12.05
C PHE A 170 -10.63 -0.71 13.06
N SER A 171 -11.01 0.49 13.53
CA SER A 171 -12.23 0.64 14.33
C SER A 171 -13.48 0.33 13.50
N LYS A 172 -14.59 -0.03 14.18
CA LYS A 172 -15.86 -0.33 13.49
C LYS A 172 -16.39 0.87 12.70
N GLU A 173 -16.22 2.05 13.27
CA GLU A 173 -16.68 3.32 12.70
C GLU A 173 -15.87 3.75 11.48
N ALA A 174 -14.58 3.38 11.43
CA ALA A 174 -13.70 3.73 10.34
C ALA A 174 -13.93 2.90 9.06
N MET A 175 -14.51 1.69 9.21
CA MET A 175 -14.71 0.78 8.08
C MET A 175 -15.91 1.19 7.22
N ALA A 176 -15.72 1.17 5.90
CA ALA A 176 -16.77 1.38 4.92
C ALA A 176 -17.03 0.09 4.13
N THR A 177 -18.22 0.00 3.52
CA THR A 177 -18.49 -0.98 2.48
C THR A 177 -18.21 -0.36 1.11
N GLN A 178 -18.07 -1.18 0.08
CA GLN A 178 -17.90 -0.66 -1.28
C GLN A 178 -19.11 0.16 -1.73
N SER A 179 -20.33 -0.17 -1.27
CA SER A 179 -21.53 0.61 -1.55
C SER A 179 -21.53 2.01 -0.94
N THR A 180 -20.80 2.23 0.14
CA THR A 180 -20.68 3.55 0.79
C THR A 180 -19.68 4.46 0.08
N ARG A 181 -18.85 3.89 -0.83
CA ARG A 181 -17.82 4.62 -1.58
C ARG A 181 -18.24 5.02 -3.01
N MET A 182 -19.39 4.55 -3.47
CA MET A 182 -20.02 4.94 -4.73
C MET A 182 -20.96 6.13 -4.52
#